data_4ead4fbd35856c35f1781fb14054b3e9
#
_entry.id   4ead4fbd35856c35f1781fb14054b3e9
#
_cell.length_a   1.000
_cell.length_b   1.000
_cell.length_c   1.000
_cell.angle_alpha   90.00
_cell.angle_beta   90.00
_cell.angle_gamma   90.00
#
_symmetry.space_group_name_H-M   'P 1'
#
loop_
_entity.id
_entity.type
_entity.pdbx_description
1 polymer ?
#
loop_
_entity_poly.entity_id
_entity_poly.type
_entity_poly.pdbx_seq_one_letter_code
_entity_poly.pdbx_strand_id
1 'polypeptide(L)'
;MSFIEQRARDVSRPALERVGNVLARWNVSPNAVTYLGLVLTIGVAALAGLGEIRWAGLLYVLAALCDAMDGTLARVSGKGSRFGAFLDSTIDRFEESIVFLGLSIHYALVGGVAEIPLLLVVAVGSLMVSYTRARAEAVGVSCKVGFMTRPPRVVLMIAAMILDQVLIGLILLAVTAFFTAFQRMYHVWKMTGGEDGGWGPVQEPFVLPVPADPSPAPAEEEEAEA
;
A
#
# COMPACT_ATOMS: atom_id res chain seq x y z
N MET A 1 -13.89 -6.17 -4.11
CA MET A 1 -13.73 -4.76 -4.57
C MET A 1 -15.09 -4.12 -4.50
N SER A 2 -15.19 -2.92 -3.93
CA SER A 2 -16.48 -2.20 -3.88
C SER A 2 -16.82 -1.65 -5.27
N PHE A 3 -18.10 -1.51 -5.56
CA PHE A 3 -18.61 -0.93 -6.82
C PHE A 3 -18.04 0.49 -7.09
N ILE A 4 -17.79 1.24 -6.01
CA ILE A 4 -17.22 2.58 -6.05
C ILE A 4 -15.74 2.55 -6.49
N GLU A 5 -14.94 1.62 -5.95
CA GLU A 5 -13.53 1.45 -6.36
C GLU A 5 -13.40 1.06 -7.84
N GLN A 6 -14.32 0.22 -8.31
CA GLN A 6 -14.33 -0.23 -9.70
C GLN A 6 -14.65 0.93 -10.64
N ARG A 7 -15.68 1.72 -10.35
CA ARG A 7 -16.01 2.92 -11.13
C ARG A 7 -14.91 3.99 -11.10
N ALA A 8 -14.34 4.28 -9.94
CA ALA A 8 -13.24 5.24 -9.83
C ALA A 8 -12.04 4.81 -10.67
N ARG A 9 -11.72 3.52 -10.66
CA ARG A 9 -10.64 2.94 -11.49
C ARG A 9 -10.95 3.02 -12.97
N ASP A 10 -12.18 2.71 -13.39
CA ASP A 10 -12.58 2.73 -14.81
C ASP A 10 -12.53 4.15 -15.39
N VAL A 11 -12.88 5.17 -14.58
CA VAL A 11 -12.83 6.58 -14.98
C VAL A 11 -11.39 7.11 -15.02
N SER A 12 -10.56 6.77 -14.04
CA SER A 12 -9.17 7.28 -13.97
C SER A 12 -8.21 6.55 -14.92
N ARG A 13 -8.49 5.30 -15.25
CA ARG A 13 -7.63 4.42 -16.04
C ARG A 13 -7.21 5.03 -17.40
N PRO A 14 -8.09 5.61 -18.25
CA PRO A 14 -7.68 6.15 -19.54
C PRO A 14 -6.71 7.33 -19.40
N ALA A 15 -6.89 8.18 -18.38
CA ALA A 15 -6.00 9.31 -18.12
C ALA A 15 -4.63 8.82 -17.63
N LEU A 16 -4.61 7.89 -16.67
CA LEU A 16 -3.38 7.30 -16.15
C LEU A 16 -2.60 6.53 -17.23
N GLU A 17 -3.28 5.81 -18.13
CA GLU A 17 -2.63 5.09 -19.23
C GLU A 17 -2.01 6.06 -20.25
N ARG A 18 -2.64 7.22 -20.53
CA ARG A 18 -2.04 8.24 -21.41
C ARG A 18 -0.73 8.78 -20.83
N VAL A 19 -0.75 9.19 -19.56
CA VAL A 19 0.46 9.68 -18.88
C VAL A 19 1.50 8.56 -18.75
N GLY A 20 1.09 7.34 -18.42
CA GLY A 20 1.97 6.17 -18.35
C GLY A 20 2.67 5.88 -19.68
N ASN A 21 1.96 5.99 -20.80
CA ASN A 21 2.54 5.82 -22.13
C ASN A 21 3.58 6.91 -22.47
N VAL A 22 3.37 8.15 -22.02
CA VAL A 22 4.36 9.24 -22.19
C VAL A 22 5.61 8.94 -21.37
N LEU A 23 5.46 8.57 -20.11
CA LEU A 23 6.59 8.20 -19.23
C LEU A 23 7.33 6.96 -19.74
N ALA A 24 6.61 5.98 -20.29
CA ALA A 24 7.21 4.81 -20.92
C ALA A 24 8.08 5.15 -22.13
N ARG A 25 7.67 6.13 -22.96
CA ARG A 25 8.48 6.65 -24.09
C ARG A 25 9.77 7.30 -23.61
N TRP A 26 9.76 7.97 -22.46
CA TRP A 26 10.96 8.54 -21.83
C TRP A 26 11.79 7.54 -21.05
N ASN A 27 11.46 6.26 -21.18
CA ASN A 27 12.14 5.14 -20.51
C ASN A 27 12.21 5.24 -18.97
N VAL A 28 11.24 5.96 -18.35
CA VAL A 28 11.14 6.09 -16.89
C VAL A 28 10.87 4.71 -16.29
N SER A 29 11.57 4.37 -15.23
CA SER A 29 11.34 3.11 -14.52
C SER A 29 10.15 3.25 -13.55
N PRO A 30 9.28 2.22 -13.41
CA PRO A 30 8.21 2.23 -12.41
C PRO A 30 8.72 2.50 -10.99
N ASN A 31 9.83 1.87 -10.59
CA ASN A 31 10.43 2.06 -9.27
C ASN A 31 10.88 3.51 -9.03
N ALA A 32 11.29 4.25 -10.06
CA ALA A 32 11.64 5.67 -9.91
C ALA A 32 10.41 6.51 -9.56
N VAL A 33 9.23 6.16 -10.08
CA VAL A 33 7.97 6.84 -9.76
C VAL A 33 7.55 6.51 -8.32
N THR A 34 7.72 5.26 -7.87
CA THR A 34 7.50 4.85 -6.47
C THR A 34 8.40 5.64 -5.51
N TYR A 35 9.69 5.77 -5.81
CA TYR A 35 10.60 6.59 -4.99
C TYR A 35 10.25 8.08 -5.02
N LEU A 36 9.78 8.61 -6.14
CA LEU A 36 9.29 10.00 -6.22
C LEU A 36 8.09 10.19 -5.29
N GLY A 37 7.14 9.24 -5.27
CA GLY A 37 6.01 9.22 -4.34
C GLY A 37 6.48 9.30 -2.88
N LEU A 38 7.46 8.49 -2.51
CA LEU A 38 8.05 8.51 -1.16
C LEU A 38 8.68 9.86 -0.82
N VAL A 39 9.43 10.47 -1.73
CA VAL A 39 10.04 11.79 -1.51
C VAL A 39 8.96 12.86 -1.32
N LEU A 40 7.91 12.84 -2.14
CA LEU A 40 6.76 13.74 -1.97
C LEU A 40 6.07 13.52 -0.62
N THR A 41 5.91 12.27 -0.19
CA THR A 41 5.31 11.93 1.10
C THR A 41 6.17 12.41 2.28
N ILE A 42 7.50 12.40 2.18
CA ILE A 42 8.37 13.04 3.18
C ILE A 42 8.08 14.55 3.23
N GLY A 43 7.89 15.19 2.07
CA GLY A 43 7.46 16.60 2.00
C GLY A 43 6.09 16.83 2.65
N VAL A 44 5.13 15.92 2.45
CA VAL A 44 3.82 15.95 3.13
C VAL A 44 3.99 15.94 4.64
N ALA A 45 4.81 15.02 5.17
CA ALA A 45 5.04 14.90 6.60
C ALA A 45 5.75 16.14 7.16
N ALA A 46 6.71 16.72 6.44
CA ALA A 46 7.37 17.95 6.82
C ALA A 46 6.40 19.13 6.92
N LEU A 47 5.55 19.34 5.90
CA LEU A 47 4.52 20.38 5.93
C LEU A 47 3.51 20.16 7.04
N ALA A 48 3.07 18.91 7.25
CA ALA A 48 2.16 18.58 8.34
C ALA A 48 2.80 18.87 9.70
N GLY A 49 4.07 18.48 9.90
CA GLY A 49 4.81 18.76 11.14
C GLY A 49 5.00 20.26 11.43
N LEU A 50 5.12 21.08 10.39
CA LEU A 50 5.18 22.53 10.47
C LEU A 50 3.80 23.20 10.70
N GLY A 51 2.71 22.43 10.71
CA GLY A 51 1.35 22.95 10.90
C GLY A 51 0.64 23.36 9.62
N GLU A 52 1.29 23.23 8.48
CA GLU A 52 0.73 23.57 7.15
C GLU A 52 -0.15 22.42 6.61
N ILE A 53 -1.16 22.02 7.41
CA ILE A 53 -1.96 20.80 7.18
C ILE A 53 -2.64 20.80 5.82
N ARG A 54 -3.20 21.92 5.37
CA ARG A 54 -3.90 22.02 4.09
C ARG A 54 -2.95 21.86 2.91
N TRP A 55 -1.77 22.49 2.98
CA TRP A 55 -0.74 22.35 1.95
C TRP A 55 -0.16 20.95 1.92
N ALA A 56 0.02 20.34 3.10
CA ALA A 56 0.38 18.91 3.20
C ALA A 56 -0.67 18.03 2.50
N GLY A 57 -1.96 18.27 2.72
CA GLY A 57 -3.04 17.56 2.04
C GLY A 57 -3.01 17.71 0.52
N LEU A 58 -2.75 18.91 0.00
CA LEU A 58 -2.62 19.16 -1.43
C LEU A 58 -1.39 18.45 -2.04
N LEU A 59 -0.24 18.48 -1.33
CA LEU A 59 0.95 17.74 -1.75
C LEU A 59 0.72 16.23 -1.70
N TYR A 60 -0.08 15.75 -0.76
CA TYR A 60 -0.42 14.32 -0.65
C TYR A 60 -1.23 13.82 -1.85
N VAL A 61 -2.05 14.69 -2.49
CA VAL A 61 -2.68 14.34 -3.78
C VAL A 61 -1.64 13.97 -4.82
N LEU A 62 -0.54 14.74 -4.92
CA LEU A 62 0.52 14.47 -5.90
C LEU A 62 1.26 13.17 -5.58
N ALA A 63 1.56 12.91 -4.30
CA ALA A 63 2.16 11.65 -3.88
C ALA A 63 1.26 10.45 -4.23
N ALA A 64 -0.05 10.53 -3.94
CA ALA A 64 -1.02 9.49 -4.27
C ALA A 64 -1.17 9.27 -5.78
N LEU A 65 -1.00 10.31 -6.60
CA LEU A 65 -0.97 10.18 -8.06
C LEU A 65 0.28 9.43 -8.54
N CYS A 66 1.45 9.66 -7.94
CA CYS A 66 2.66 8.90 -8.25
C CYS A 66 2.46 7.40 -7.98
N ASP A 67 1.88 7.06 -6.84
CA ASP A 67 1.53 5.70 -6.47
C ASP A 67 0.55 5.02 -7.46
N ALA A 68 -0.49 5.72 -7.90
CA ALA A 68 -1.38 5.20 -8.94
C ALA A 68 -0.69 5.05 -10.32
N MET A 69 0.37 5.84 -10.55
CA MET A 69 1.09 5.87 -11.82
C MET A 69 2.12 4.76 -11.96
N ASP A 70 2.84 4.37 -10.91
CA ASP A 70 3.90 3.35 -11.00
C ASP A 70 3.36 1.98 -11.40
N GLY A 71 2.26 1.54 -10.81
CA GLY A 71 1.57 0.31 -11.20
C GLY A 71 0.98 0.37 -12.62
N THR A 72 0.56 1.56 -13.08
CA THR A 72 0.10 1.75 -14.47
C THR A 72 1.27 1.71 -15.43
N LEU A 73 2.37 2.42 -15.09
CA LEU A 73 3.60 2.44 -15.88
C LEU A 73 4.21 1.04 -16.00
N ALA A 74 4.23 0.24 -14.91
CA ALA A 74 4.71 -1.14 -14.93
C ALA A 74 3.92 -2.00 -15.95
N ARG A 75 2.61 -1.81 -16.03
CA ARG A 75 1.74 -2.54 -16.99
C ARG A 75 1.98 -2.10 -18.44
N VAL A 76 1.97 -0.78 -18.72
CA VAL A 76 2.08 -0.29 -20.10
C VAL A 76 3.50 -0.43 -20.67
N SER A 77 4.53 -0.39 -19.84
CA SER A 77 5.92 -0.55 -20.26
C SER A 77 6.40 -2.02 -20.33
N GLY A 78 5.61 -2.96 -19.79
CA GLY A 78 6.00 -4.35 -19.66
C GLY A 78 7.15 -4.59 -18.66
N LYS A 79 7.51 -3.59 -17.84
CA LYS A 79 8.61 -3.64 -16.85
C LYS A 79 8.18 -4.08 -15.45
N GLY A 80 7.00 -4.68 -15.32
CA GLY A 80 6.54 -5.23 -14.05
C GLY A 80 7.48 -6.34 -13.56
N SER A 81 7.89 -6.28 -12.27
CA SER A 81 8.74 -7.29 -11.65
C SER A 81 8.20 -7.72 -10.30
N ARG A 82 8.58 -8.93 -9.83
CA ARG A 82 8.24 -9.40 -8.47
C ARG A 82 8.81 -8.47 -7.40
N PHE A 83 10.04 -8.00 -7.60
CA PHE A 83 10.67 -7.04 -6.69
C PHE A 83 9.94 -5.69 -6.72
N GLY A 84 9.53 -5.20 -7.89
CA GLY A 84 8.76 -3.96 -8.00
C GLY A 84 7.44 -4.02 -7.23
N ALA A 85 6.70 -5.13 -7.33
CA ALA A 85 5.46 -5.31 -6.58
C ALA A 85 5.69 -5.42 -5.05
N PHE A 86 6.79 -6.04 -4.62
CA PHE A 86 7.21 -6.05 -3.22
C PHE A 86 7.59 -4.65 -2.73
N LEU A 87 8.42 -3.94 -3.51
CA LEU A 87 8.90 -2.59 -3.20
C LEU A 87 7.72 -1.62 -3.06
N ASP A 88 6.84 -1.55 -4.05
CA ASP A 88 5.62 -0.77 -4.06
C ASP A 88 4.80 -1.02 -2.79
N SER A 89 4.45 -2.28 -2.55
CA SER A 89 3.68 -2.64 -1.37
C SER A 89 4.35 -2.30 -0.05
N THR A 90 5.68 -2.28 0.02
CA THR A 90 6.45 -1.94 1.23
C THR A 90 6.51 -0.43 1.43
N ILE A 91 6.84 0.31 0.37
CA ILE A 91 6.88 1.78 0.37
C ILE A 91 5.54 2.37 0.76
N ASP A 92 4.45 1.80 0.28
CA ASP A 92 3.09 2.14 0.67
C ASP A 92 2.88 2.26 2.19
N ARG A 93 3.47 1.33 2.96
CA ARG A 93 3.34 1.30 4.43
C ARG A 93 4.22 2.36 5.06
N PHE A 94 5.41 2.58 4.50
CA PHE A 94 6.27 3.68 4.94
C PHE A 94 5.64 5.03 4.69
N GLU A 95 5.07 5.27 3.51
CA GLU A 95 4.39 6.52 3.17
C GLU A 95 3.27 6.84 4.15
N GLU A 96 2.36 5.88 4.39
CA GLU A 96 1.25 6.05 5.32
C GLU A 96 1.77 6.35 6.76
N SER A 97 2.81 5.63 7.19
CA SER A 97 3.44 5.84 8.50
C SER A 97 4.15 7.19 8.63
N ILE A 98 4.80 7.65 7.57
CA ILE A 98 5.50 8.94 7.51
C ILE A 98 4.50 10.10 7.61
N VAL A 99 3.34 10.02 6.96
CA VAL A 99 2.27 11.03 7.09
C VAL A 99 1.77 11.08 8.54
N PHE A 100 1.52 9.93 9.16
CA PHE A 100 1.09 9.90 10.57
C PHE A 100 2.16 10.43 11.52
N LEU A 101 3.44 10.20 11.23
CA LEU A 101 4.55 10.78 11.99
C LEU A 101 4.56 12.30 11.88
N GLY A 102 4.40 12.88 10.69
CA GLY A 102 4.33 14.32 10.49
C GLY A 102 3.18 14.96 11.28
N LEU A 103 1.99 14.35 11.23
CA LEU A 103 0.84 14.78 12.03
C LEU A 103 1.09 14.63 13.53
N SER A 104 1.76 13.55 13.97
CA SER A 104 2.09 13.35 15.39
C SER A 104 3.04 14.43 15.89
N ILE A 105 4.00 14.86 15.08
CA ILE A 105 4.90 15.98 15.42
C ILE A 105 4.08 17.28 15.59
N HIS A 106 3.20 17.58 14.64
CA HIS A 106 2.33 18.75 14.74
C HIS A 106 1.52 18.75 16.04
N TYR A 107 0.76 17.68 16.31
CA TYR A 107 -0.09 17.61 17.49
C TYR A 107 0.71 17.57 18.79
N ALA A 108 1.93 17.04 18.80
CA ALA A 108 2.81 17.13 19.96
C ALA A 108 3.23 18.58 20.27
N LEU A 109 3.41 19.41 19.25
CA LEU A 109 3.80 20.80 19.40
C LEU A 109 2.63 21.71 19.79
N VAL A 110 1.40 21.41 19.34
CA VAL A 110 0.21 22.22 19.64
C VAL A 110 -0.60 21.71 20.83
N GLY A 111 -0.17 20.64 21.51
CA GLY A 111 -0.84 20.09 22.68
C GLY A 111 -2.04 19.19 22.37
N GLY A 112 -2.05 18.51 21.24
CA GLY A 112 -3.08 17.57 20.81
C GLY A 112 -3.08 16.27 21.62
N VAL A 113 -3.71 16.27 22.80
CA VAL A 113 -3.70 15.13 23.72
C VAL A 113 -4.48 13.92 23.19
N ALA A 114 -5.56 14.16 22.45
CA ALA A 114 -6.42 13.10 21.91
C ALA A 114 -5.90 12.56 20.56
N GLU A 115 -5.30 13.42 19.75
CA GLU A 115 -4.87 13.10 18.39
C GLU A 115 -3.67 12.14 18.36
N ILE A 116 -2.71 12.29 19.28
CA ILE A 116 -1.50 11.47 19.30
C ILE A 116 -1.80 9.99 19.54
N PRO A 117 -2.53 9.56 20.59
CA PRO A 117 -2.89 8.16 20.75
C PRO A 117 -3.80 7.66 19.62
N LEU A 118 -4.66 8.52 19.06
CA LEU A 118 -5.50 8.16 17.93
C LEU A 118 -4.69 7.90 16.66
N LEU A 119 -3.65 8.70 16.39
CA LEU A 119 -2.70 8.47 15.29
C LEU A 119 -1.99 7.12 15.43
N LEU A 120 -1.59 6.73 16.64
CA LEU A 120 -1.02 5.41 16.90
C LEU A 120 -2.04 4.29 16.60
N VAL A 121 -3.28 4.43 17.04
CA VAL A 121 -4.37 3.48 16.78
C VAL A 121 -4.61 3.35 15.28
N VAL A 122 -4.66 4.47 14.55
CA VAL A 122 -4.82 4.48 13.08
C VAL A 122 -3.64 3.80 12.39
N ALA A 123 -2.41 4.09 12.80
CA ALA A 123 -1.22 3.48 12.23
C ALA A 123 -1.23 1.96 12.40
N VAL A 124 -1.53 1.47 13.61
CA VAL A 124 -1.68 0.03 13.87
C VAL A 124 -2.82 -0.56 13.04
N GLY A 125 -3.99 0.07 12.99
CA GLY A 125 -5.13 -0.39 12.20
C GLY A 125 -4.79 -0.51 10.72
N SER A 126 -4.13 0.50 10.15
CA SER A 126 -3.70 0.54 8.74
C SER A 126 -2.70 -0.58 8.42
N LEU A 127 -1.72 -0.81 9.30
CA LEU A 127 -0.78 -1.92 9.17
C LEU A 127 -1.50 -3.27 9.26
N MET A 128 -2.43 -3.42 10.21
CA MET A 128 -3.19 -4.67 10.38
C MET A 128 -4.07 -5.00 9.18
N VAL A 129 -4.66 -4.00 8.50
CA VAL A 129 -5.35 -4.23 7.22
C VAL A 129 -4.42 -4.86 6.19
N SER A 130 -3.22 -4.36 6.06
CA SER A 130 -2.23 -4.86 5.10
C SER A 130 -1.66 -6.22 5.52
N TYR A 131 -1.32 -6.36 6.79
CA TYR A 131 -0.77 -7.59 7.38
C TYR A 131 -1.73 -8.76 7.28
N THR A 132 -3.00 -8.58 7.64
CA THR A 132 -4.01 -9.65 7.57
C THR A 132 -4.19 -10.17 6.15
N ARG A 133 -4.10 -9.30 5.14
CA ARG A 133 -4.14 -9.73 3.75
C ARG A 133 -2.90 -10.55 3.38
N ALA A 134 -1.71 -10.04 3.68
CA ALA A 134 -0.46 -10.73 3.37
C ALA A 134 -0.38 -12.09 4.08
N ARG A 135 -0.83 -12.17 5.33
CA ARG A 135 -0.88 -13.45 6.07
C ARG A 135 -1.92 -14.41 5.51
N ALA A 136 -3.10 -13.93 5.09
CA ALA A 136 -4.09 -14.76 4.43
C ALA A 136 -3.53 -15.37 3.14
N GLU A 137 -2.89 -14.55 2.30
CA GLU A 137 -2.25 -15.01 1.06
C GLU A 137 -1.10 -16.00 1.34
N ALA A 138 -0.33 -15.81 2.43
CA ALA A 138 0.72 -16.73 2.84
C ALA A 138 0.21 -18.10 3.35
N VAL A 139 -1.02 -18.19 3.83
CA VAL A 139 -1.66 -19.48 4.19
C VAL A 139 -2.55 -20.00 3.04
N GLY A 140 -2.38 -19.51 1.82
CA GLY A 140 -3.06 -19.98 0.62
C GLY A 140 -4.50 -19.47 0.45
N VAL A 141 -4.98 -18.55 1.30
CA VAL A 141 -6.33 -18.00 1.21
C VAL A 141 -6.33 -16.67 0.47
N SER A 142 -7.05 -16.59 -0.66
CA SER A 142 -7.24 -15.33 -1.38
C SER A 142 -8.11 -14.37 -0.58
N CYS A 143 -7.53 -13.25 -0.12
CA CYS A 143 -8.21 -12.28 0.74
C CYS A 143 -8.41 -10.93 0.00
N LYS A 144 -9.41 -10.89 -0.90
CA LYS A 144 -9.79 -9.67 -1.64
C LYS A 144 -10.91 -8.89 -0.95
N VAL A 145 -11.37 -9.35 0.22
CA VAL A 145 -12.39 -8.70 1.03
C VAL A 145 -11.81 -7.51 1.79
N GLY A 146 -12.66 -6.57 2.13
CA GLY A 146 -12.31 -5.41 2.95
C GLY A 146 -12.91 -4.13 2.37
N PHE A 147 -13.57 -3.36 3.23
CA PHE A 147 -14.20 -2.10 2.86
C PHE A 147 -13.17 -0.98 2.71
N MET A 148 -12.20 -0.89 3.64
CA MET A 148 -11.22 0.18 3.68
C MET A 148 -9.83 -0.34 3.28
N THR A 149 -9.64 -0.55 1.98
CA THR A 149 -8.34 -0.84 1.38
C THR A 149 -7.46 0.43 1.38
N ARG A 150 -6.21 0.37 0.90
CA ARG A 150 -5.31 1.53 0.95
C ARG A 150 -5.84 2.76 0.20
N PRO A 151 -6.32 2.68 -1.07
CA PRO A 151 -6.74 3.89 -1.79
C PRO A 151 -7.83 4.70 -1.08
N PRO A 152 -8.95 4.14 -0.59
CA PRO A 152 -9.93 4.91 0.17
C PRO A 152 -9.37 5.50 1.46
N ARG A 153 -8.40 4.87 2.15
CA ARG A 153 -7.77 5.46 3.34
C ARG A 153 -6.97 6.71 2.99
N VAL A 154 -6.16 6.64 1.93
CA VAL A 154 -5.38 7.79 1.43
C VAL A 154 -6.30 8.94 1.04
N VAL A 155 -7.36 8.66 0.27
CA VAL A 155 -8.35 9.68 -0.13
C VAL A 155 -9.03 10.33 1.09
N LEU A 156 -9.43 9.53 2.07
CA LEU A 156 -10.04 10.04 3.30
C LEU A 156 -9.08 10.94 4.07
N MET A 157 -7.80 10.54 4.18
CA MET A 157 -6.79 11.34 4.88
C MET A 157 -6.49 12.65 4.14
N ILE A 158 -6.35 12.62 2.82
CA ILE A 158 -6.20 13.82 1.98
C ILE A 158 -7.38 14.77 2.21
N ALA A 159 -8.61 14.27 2.14
CA ALA A 159 -9.81 15.08 2.35
C ALA A 159 -9.83 15.70 3.76
N ALA A 160 -9.49 14.91 4.79
CA ALA A 160 -9.43 15.38 6.16
C ALA A 160 -8.39 16.48 6.37
N MET A 161 -7.23 16.37 5.73
CA MET A 161 -6.18 17.40 5.78
C MET A 161 -6.58 18.68 5.03
N ILE A 162 -7.11 18.57 3.82
CA ILE A 162 -7.52 19.74 3.02
C ILE A 162 -8.68 20.49 3.69
N LEU A 163 -9.64 19.76 4.27
CA LEU A 163 -10.78 20.34 4.97
C LEU A 163 -10.46 20.79 6.40
N ASP A 164 -9.23 20.56 6.87
CA ASP A 164 -8.81 20.85 8.24
C ASP A 164 -9.65 20.14 9.31
N GLN A 165 -10.04 18.90 8.98
CA GLN A 165 -10.87 18.01 9.82
C GLN A 165 -10.12 16.74 10.18
N VAL A 166 -8.84 16.86 10.53
CA VAL A 166 -7.94 15.72 10.74
C VAL A 166 -8.46 14.77 11.82
N LEU A 167 -8.97 15.30 12.95
CA LEU A 167 -9.52 14.48 14.03
C LEU A 167 -10.67 13.58 13.55
N ILE A 168 -11.60 14.13 12.77
CA ILE A 168 -12.72 13.36 12.21
C ILE A 168 -12.18 12.29 11.25
N GLY A 169 -11.23 12.65 10.39
CA GLY A 169 -10.57 11.71 9.49
C GLY A 169 -9.92 10.55 10.23
N LEU A 170 -9.19 10.83 11.31
CA LEU A 170 -8.53 9.82 12.14
C LEU A 170 -9.53 8.88 12.83
N ILE A 171 -10.65 9.40 13.37
CA ILE A 171 -11.70 8.58 13.96
C ILE A 171 -12.30 7.63 12.92
N LEU A 172 -12.64 8.15 11.75
CA LEU A 172 -13.19 7.33 10.66
C LEU A 172 -12.18 6.28 10.18
N LEU A 173 -10.91 6.64 10.06
CA LEU A 173 -9.84 5.70 9.70
C LEU A 173 -9.66 4.62 10.75
N ALA A 174 -9.64 4.97 12.04
CA ALA A 174 -9.52 3.99 13.12
C ALA A 174 -10.63 2.95 13.04
N VAL A 175 -11.89 3.41 13.06
CA VAL A 175 -13.05 2.52 13.03
C VAL A 175 -13.05 1.62 11.80
N THR A 176 -12.86 2.20 10.63
CA THR A 176 -12.98 1.48 9.35
C THR A 176 -11.79 0.55 9.07
N ALA A 177 -10.57 0.89 9.54
CA ALA A 177 -9.40 0.05 9.42
C ALA A 177 -9.54 -1.21 10.29
N PHE A 178 -9.88 -1.06 11.57
CA PHE A 178 -10.11 -2.22 12.43
C PHE A 178 -11.28 -3.08 11.95
N PHE A 179 -12.39 -2.46 11.54
CA PHE A 179 -13.50 -3.20 10.94
C PHE A 179 -13.03 -4.04 9.74
N THR A 180 -12.21 -3.45 8.86
CA THR A 180 -11.66 -4.16 7.70
C THR A 180 -10.71 -5.29 8.11
N ALA A 181 -9.87 -5.09 9.12
CA ALA A 181 -8.98 -6.12 9.62
C ALA A 181 -9.77 -7.31 10.19
N PHE A 182 -10.80 -7.06 11.02
CA PHE A 182 -11.69 -8.09 11.55
C PHE A 182 -12.47 -8.81 10.45
N GLN A 183 -12.96 -8.08 9.45
CA GLN A 183 -13.64 -8.67 8.30
C GLN A 183 -12.74 -9.66 7.54
N ARG A 184 -11.44 -9.34 7.40
CA ARG A 184 -10.45 -10.23 6.79
C ARG A 184 -10.16 -11.45 7.66
N MET A 185 -10.01 -11.28 8.97
CA MET A 185 -9.82 -12.39 9.91
C MET A 185 -11.02 -13.35 9.85
N TYR A 186 -12.23 -12.82 9.88
CA TYR A 186 -13.46 -13.63 9.78
C TYR A 186 -13.53 -14.37 8.43
N HIS A 187 -13.16 -13.71 7.34
CA HIS A 187 -13.13 -14.34 6.01
C HIS A 187 -12.16 -15.53 5.97
N VAL A 188 -10.94 -15.36 6.49
CA VAL A 188 -9.94 -16.44 6.56
C VAL A 188 -10.43 -17.56 7.44
N TRP A 189 -10.97 -17.25 8.62
CA TRP A 189 -11.56 -18.26 9.54
C TRP A 189 -12.62 -19.10 8.84
N LYS A 190 -13.54 -18.47 8.10
CA LYS A 190 -14.58 -19.19 7.35
C LYS A 190 -14.01 -20.06 6.22
N MET A 191 -12.98 -19.58 5.52
CA MET A 191 -12.38 -20.29 4.39
C MET A 191 -11.47 -21.46 4.81
N THR A 192 -11.01 -21.46 6.07
CA THR A 192 -10.16 -22.52 6.64
C THR A 192 -10.91 -23.53 7.51
N GLY A 193 -12.24 -23.63 7.38
CA GLY A 193 -13.06 -24.59 8.11
C GLY A 193 -13.34 -24.23 9.56
N GLY A 194 -13.43 -22.92 9.85
CA GLY A 194 -13.68 -22.40 11.20
C GLY A 194 -14.98 -22.88 11.87
N GLU A 195 -15.95 -23.37 11.09
CA GLU A 195 -17.19 -23.97 11.61
C GLU A 195 -16.96 -25.38 12.19
N ASP A 196 -15.89 -26.08 11.77
CA ASP A 196 -15.52 -27.45 12.23
C ASP A 196 -14.48 -27.41 13.36
N GLY A 197 -14.35 -26.30 14.09
CA GLY A 197 -13.43 -26.16 15.22
C GLY A 197 -12.03 -25.67 14.89
N GLY A 198 -11.71 -25.42 13.61
CA GLY A 198 -10.52 -24.66 13.14
C GLY A 198 -9.12 -25.23 13.49
N TRP A 199 -9.04 -26.34 14.21
CA TRP A 199 -7.81 -26.96 14.70
C TRP A 199 -7.53 -28.31 14.00
N GLY A 200 -7.93 -28.44 12.74
CA GLY A 200 -7.49 -29.56 11.91
C GLY A 200 -5.96 -29.57 11.79
N PRO A 201 -5.35 -30.75 11.50
CA PRO A 201 -3.90 -30.85 11.32
C PRO A 201 -3.49 -29.78 10.29
N VAL A 202 -2.52 -28.96 10.66
CA VAL A 202 -1.89 -27.98 9.75
C VAL A 202 -1.40 -28.79 8.56
N GLN A 203 -2.10 -28.71 7.44
CA GLN A 203 -1.53 -29.18 6.17
C GLN A 203 -0.19 -28.49 6.03
N GLU A 204 0.82 -29.23 5.62
CA GLU A 204 2.20 -28.74 5.54
C GLU A 204 2.24 -27.29 5.04
N PRO A 205 3.06 -26.41 5.67
CA PRO A 205 3.10 -25.01 5.28
C PRO A 205 3.28 -24.96 3.75
N PHE A 206 2.42 -24.21 3.09
CA PHE A 206 2.54 -23.97 1.63
C PHE A 206 3.93 -23.39 1.38
N VAL A 207 4.87 -24.28 1.12
CA VAL A 207 6.21 -23.90 0.67
C VAL A 207 6.02 -23.44 -0.76
N LEU A 208 6.17 -22.12 -0.98
CA LEU A 208 6.31 -21.63 -2.35
C LEU A 208 7.36 -22.50 -3.02
N PRO A 209 7.08 -23.08 -4.21
CA PRO A 209 8.12 -23.78 -4.93
C PRO A 209 9.30 -22.83 -5.10
N VAL A 210 10.41 -23.18 -4.45
CA VAL A 210 11.67 -22.44 -4.63
C VAL A 210 11.93 -22.47 -6.13
N PRO A 211 12.06 -21.32 -6.81
CA PRO A 211 12.44 -21.33 -8.22
C PRO A 211 13.68 -22.20 -8.30
N ALA A 212 13.69 -23.19 -9.20
CA ALA A 212 14.87 -23.97 -9.46
C ALA A 212 16.03 -23.00 -9.65
N ASP A 213 17.06 -23.17 -8.82
CA ASP A 213 18.28 -22.39 -8.96
C ASP A 213 18.70 -22.50 -10.44
N PRO A 214 18.87 -21.38 -11.16
CA PRO A 214 19.33 -21.47 -12.53
C PRO A 214 20.61 -22.29 -12.49
N SER A 215 20.55 -23.54 -13.00
CA SER A 215 21.72 -24.41 -13.07
C SER A 215 22.85 -23.58 -13.68
N PRO A 216 24.06 -23.59 -13.09
CA PRO A 216 25.19 -22.89 -13.70
C PRO A 216 25.24 -23.30 -15.17
N ALA A 217 25.33 -22.30 -16.06
CA ALA A 217 25.50 -22.56 -17.48
C ALA A 217 26.62 -23.59 -17.66
N PRO A 218 26.44 -24.60 -18.51
CA PRO A 218 27.51 -25.56 -18.76
C PRO A 218 28.79 -24.77 -19.09
N ALA A 219 29.85 -25.05 -18.35
CA ALA A 219 31.16 -24.48 -18.64
C ALA A 219 31.45 -24.78 -20.11
N GLU A 220 31.70 -23.73 -20.89
CA GLU A 220 32.25 -23.87 -22.23
C GLU A 220 33.52 -24.68 -22.07
N GLU A 221 33.49 -25.94 -22.48
CA GLU A 221 34.69 -26.73 -22.69
C GLU A 221 35.52 -25.98 -23.75
N GLU A 222 36.56 -25.24 -23.27
CA GLU A 222 37.60 -24.75 -24.14
C GLU A 222 38.20 -25.98 -24.88
N GLU A 223 37.81 -26.14 -26.13
CA GLU A 223 38.51 -27.01 -27.06
C GLU A 223 39.96 -26.52 -27.16
N ALA A 224 40.80 -27.12 -26.32
CA ALA A 224 42.23 -27.12 -26.53
C ALA A 224 42.57 -28.20 -27.58
N GLU A 225 42.57 -27.84 -28.85
CA GLU A 225 43.23 -28.64 -29.87
C GLU A 225 44.09 -27.80 -30.79
N ALA A 226 45.40 -28.22 -30.78
CA ALA A 226 46.48 -28.02 -31.71
C ALA A 226 47.20 -26.68 -31.75
#